data_15ae73b40bcd98b6a5628940096a2583
#
_entry.id   15ae73b40bcd98b6a5628940096a2583
#
_cell.length_a   1.000
_cell.length_b   1.000
_cell.length_c   1.000
_cell.angle_alpha   90.00
_cell.angle_beta   90.00
_cell.angle_gamma   90.00
#
_symmetry.space_group_name_H-M   'P 1'
#
loop_
_entity.id
_entity.type
_entity.pdbx_description
1 polymer ?
#
loop_
_entity_poly.entity_id
_entity_poly.type
_entity_poly.pdbx_seq_one_letter_code
_entity_poly.pdbx_strand_id
1 'polypeptide(L)'
;MDAAILAGGRARRFGGRDKSALDVGRASIFDRQLAALRGLADRILVVTAEPGRFEGTGVETIADVVPGAGALGGLYTALTAARTDHVLVLACDLPFVTAAFLGRLAALAGPDVDAVVPRSRDGWQPLCAVYATSLAPIVRRRIESGDLKITDWLPTLRTRKVGAEEIALVDPDGLLFFNVNSLADLDRANRLVARMSGTAADRRNP
;
A
#
# COMPACT_ATOMS: atom_id res chain seq x y z
N MET A 1 -8.99 3.67 -12.41
CA MET A 1 -7.96 2.69 -11.93
C MET A 1 -8.48 2.00 -10.69
N ASP A 2 -8.33 0.68 -10.58
CA ASP A 2 -8.63 -0.03 -9.34
C ASP A 2 -7.47 0.13 -8.33
N ALA A 3 -7.78 -0.03 -7.04
CA ALA A 3 -6.79 -0.08 -5.97
C ALA A 3 -6.98 -1.33 -5.12
N ALA A 4 -5.88 -1.88 -4.57
CA ALA A 4 -5.91 -3.04 -3.71
C ALA A 4 -5.08 -2.81 -2.43
N ILE A 5 -5.72 -2.94 -1.28
CA ILE A 5 -5.03 -2.96 0.01
C ILE A 5 -4.70 -4.42 0.34
N LEU A 6 -3.41 -4.72 0.49
CA LEU A 6 -2.95 -6.05 0.86
C LEU A 6 -2.94 -6.19 2.39
N ALA A 7 -4.00 -6.78 2.92
CA ALA A 7 -4.19 -7.02 4.35
C ALA A 7 -3.82 -8.47 4.74
N GLY A 8 -2.84 -9.04 4.04
CA GLY A 8 -2.25 -10.35 4.32
C GLY A 8 -1.10 -10.24 5.30
N GLY A 9 -0.96 -11.24 6.15
CA GLY A 9 0.15 -11.34 7.10
C GLY A 9 -0.34 -11.83 8.47
N ARG A 10 0.40 -12.78 9.05
CA ARG A 10 0.05 -13.30 10.39
C ARG A 10 0.34 -12.22 11.43
N ALA A 11 -0.72 -11.63 11.99
CA ALA A 11 -0.69 -10.61 13.05
C ALA A 11 -0.11 -11.10 14.40
N ARG A 12 0.82 -12.07 14.38
CA ARG A 12 1.39 -12.71 15.58
C ARG A 12 2.09 -11.74 16.53
N ARG A 13 2.58 -10.59 16.00
CA ARG A 13 3.36 -9.61 16.79
C ARG A 13 2.50 -8.62 17.59
N PHE A 14 1.20 -8.58 17.32
CA PHE A 14 0.24 -7.67 18.00
C PHE A 14 -0.74 -8.43 18.89
N GLY A 15 -0.36 -9.61 19.43
CA GLY A 15 -1.24 -10.42 20.26
C GLY A 15 -2.50 -10.90 19.54
N GLY A 16 -2.40 -11.14 18.23
CA GLY A 16 -3.54 -11.53 17.39
C GLY A 16 -4.36 -10.36 16.83
N ARG A 17 -4.05 -9.11 17.22
CA ARG A 17 -4.75 -7.92 16.68
C ARG A 17 -4.32 -7.65 15.24
N ASP A 18 -5.31 -7.25 14.44
CA ASP A 18 -5.11 -6.82 13.07
C ASP A 18 -4.34 -5.51 12.99
N LYS A 19 -3.27 -5.47 12.19
CA LYS A 19 -2.50 -4.26 11.94
C LYS A 19 -3.32 -3.15 11.31
N SER A 20 -4.22 -3.48 10.38
CA SER A 20 -5.04 -2.50 9.67
C SER A 20 -6.06 -1.81 10.60
N ALA A 21 -6.50 -2.52 11.67
CA ALA A 21 -7.41 -1.99 12.68
C ALA A 21 -6.71 -1.20 13.80
N LEU A 22 -5.38 -1.05 13.74
CA LEU A 22 -4.65 -0.26 14.75
C LEU A 22 -4.90 1.23 14.54
N ASP A 23 -5.26 1.92 15.61
CA ASP A 23 -5.50 3.36 15.58
C ASP A 23 -4.20 4.15 15.59
N VAL A 24 -4.07 5.04 14.60
CA VAL A 24 -3.02 6.04 14.52
C VAL A 24 -3.67 7.42 14.60
N GLY A 25 -3.60 8.04 15.77
CA GLY A 25 -4.37 9.22 16.12
C GLY A 25 -5.86 8.88 16.33
N ARG A 26 -6.76 9.45 15.54
CA ARG A 26 -8.21 9.30 15.66
C ARG A 26 -8.83 8.36 14.62
N ALA A 27 -8.04 7.68 13.82
CA ALA A 27 -8.52 6.81 12.75
C ALA A 27 -7.63 5.57 12.64
N SER A 28 -8.20 4.43 12.25
CA SER A 28 -7.43 3.24 11.98
C SER A 28 -6.51 3.44 10.77
N ILE A 29 -5.46 2.61 10.66
CA ILE A 29 -4.59 2.64 9.47
C ILE A 29 -5.44 2.40 8.21
N PHE A 30 -6.39 1.47 8.29
CA PHE A 30 -7.31 1.15 7.19
C PHE A 30 -8.16 2.35 6.78
N ASP A 31 -8.79 3.06 7.74
CA ASP A 31 -9.60 4.24 7.43
C ASP A 31 -8.78 5.36 6.78
N ARG A 32 -7.53 5.54 7.22
CA ARG A 32 -6.59 6.49 6.61
C ARG A 32 -6.29 6.13 5.16
N GLN A 33 -6.04 4.85 4.90
CA GLN A 33 -5.78 4.35 3.55
C GLN A 33 -7.01 4.47 2.65
N LEU A 34 -8.19 4.12 3.16
CA LEU A 34 -9.44 4.33 2.43
C LEU A 34 -9.67 5.81 2.10
N ALA A 35 -9.43 6.71 3.05
CA ALA A 35 -9.56 8.15 2.81
C ALA A 35 -8.58 8.64 1.73
N ALA A 36 -7.35 8.10 1.68
CA ALA A 36 -6.36 8.44 0.66
C ALA A 36 -6.69 7.87 -0.73
N LEU A 37 -7.44 6.77 -0.80
CA LEU A 37 -7.83 6.12 -2.06
C LEU A 37 -9.17 6.61 -2.61
N ARG A 38 -10.07 7.12 -1.74
CA ARG A 38 -11.38 7.65 -2.15
C ARG A 38 -11.21 8.83 -3.11
N GLY A 39 -11.92 8.77 -4.23
CA GLY A 39 -11.82 9.79 -5.28
C GLY A 39 -10.62 9.60 -6.23
N LEU A 40 -9.71 8.66 -5.94
CA LEU A 40 -8.60 8.29 -6.79
C LEU A 40 -8.86 6.96 -7.52
N ALA A 41 -9.43 5.99 -6.81
CA ALA A 41 -9.73 4.68 -7.36
C ALA A 41 -11.23 4.53 -7.63
N ASP A 42 -11.56 3.93 -8.80
CA ASP A 42 -12.94 3.61 -9.17
C ASP A 42 -13.49 2.46 -8.31
N ARG A 43 -12.62 1.56 -7.89
CA ARG A 43 -12.92 0.40 -7.07
C ARG A 43 -11.77 0.15 -6.11
N ILE A 44 -12.09 -0.10 -4.84
CA ILE A 44 -11.10 -0.44 -3.82
C ILE A 44 -11.36 -1.88 -3.38
N LEU A 45 -10.32 -2.71 -3.44
CA LEU A 45 -10.29 -4.11 -3.03
C LEU A 45 -9.48 -4.27 -1.75
N VAL A 46 -9.87 -5.22 -0.91
CA VAL A 46 -9.02 -5.71 0.19
C VAL A 46 -8.66 -7.16 -0.08
N VAL A 47 -7.37 -7.44 -0.26
CA VAL A 47 -6.86 -8.80 -0.41
C VAL A 47 -6.43 -9.30 0.97
N THR A 48 -7.04 -10.37 1.46
CA THR A 48 -6.79 -10.90 2.79
C THR A 48 -7.00 -12.41 2.86
N ALA A 49 -6.39 -13.08 3.84
CA ALA A 49 -6.68 -14.48 4.16
C ALA A 49 -8.02 -14.66 4.91
N GLU A 50 -8.59 -13.56 5.47
CA GLU A 50 -9.77 -13.57 6.33
C GLU A 50 -10.82 -12.56 5.82
N PRO A 51 -11.60 -12.88 4.75
CA PRO A 51 -12.55 -11.94 4.15
C PRO A 51 -13.56 -11.34 5.12
N GLY A 52 -14.11 -12.12 6.04
CA GLY A 52 -15.09 -11.67 7.04
C GLY A 52 -14.61 -10.52 7.96
N ARG A 53 -13.31 -10.30 8.02
CA ARG A 53 -12.68 -9.28 8.86
C ARG A 53 -12.99 -7.84 8.44
N PHE A 54 -13.37 -7.61 7.19
CA PHE A 54 -13.69 -6.30 6.63
C PHE A 54 -15.19 -6.15 6.31
N GLU A 55 -16.04 -7.04 6.83
CA GLU A 55 -17.49 -6.91 6.71
C GLU A 55 -17.96 -5.58 7.32
N GLY A 56 -18.94 -4.95 6.67
CA GLY A 56 -19.49 -3.66 7.11
C GLY A 56 -18.66 -2.44 6.75
N THR A 57 -17.44 -2.59 6.18
CA THR A 57 -16.61 -1.44 5.74
C THR A 57 -17.08 -0.84 4.41
N GLY A 58 -17.97 -1.52 3.68
CA GLY A 58 -18.43 -1.13 2.34
C GLY A 58 -17.38 -1.34 1.26
N VAL A 59 -16.28 -2.05 1.54
CA VAL A 59 -15.20 -2.33 0.60
C VAL A 59 -15.26 -3.80 0.16
N GLU A 60 -15.03 -4.07 -1.10
CA GLU A 60 -14.99 -5.43 -1.64
C GLU A 60 -13.78 -6.18 -1.10
N THR A 61 -14.01 -7.35 -0.52
CA THR A 61 -12.97 -8.18 0.09
C THR A 61 -12.77 -9.44 -0.73
N ILE A 62 -11.53 -9.79 -1.01
CA ILE A 62 -11.14 -10.94 -1.82
C ILE A 62 -10.16 -11.81 -1.02
N ALA A 63 -10.41 -13.11 -1.01
CA ALA A 63 -9.46 -14.06 -0.43
C ALA A 63 -8.18 -14.13 -1.27
N ASP A 64 -7.02 -14.20 -0.60
CA ASP A 64 -5.75 -14.45 -1.28
C ASP A 64 -5.82 -15.81 -2.01
N VAL A 65 -5.71 -15.78 -3.34
CA VAL A 65 -5.86 -17.00 -4.18
C VAL A 65 -4.61 -17.89 -4.15
N VAL A 66 -3.47 -17.38 -3.62
CA VAL A 66 -2.24 -18.17 -3.45
C VAL A 66 -1.71 -18.01 -2.01
N PRO A 67 -2.40 -18.61 -1.03
CA PRO A 67 -1.97 -18.55 0.36
C PRO A 67 -0.54 -19.07 0.54
N GLY A 68 0.27 -18.32 1.30
CA GLY A 68 1.66 -18.72 1.57
C GLY A 68 2.70 -18.10 0.63
N ALA A 69 2.30 -17.52 -0.50
CA ALA A 69 3.22 -16.82 -1.40
C ALA A 69 3.56 -15.38 -0.92
N GLY A 70 3.15 -15.02 0.30
CA GLY A 70 3.47 -13.73 0.92
C GLY A 70 2.96 -12.53 0.13
N ALA A 71 3.76 -11.47 0.05
CA ALA A 71 3.39 -10.25 -0.64
C ALA A 71 3.15 -10.46 -2.15
N LEU A 72 3.86 -11.41 -2.77
CA LEU A 72 3.70 -11.71 -4.19
C LEU A 72 2.36 -12.41 -4.46
N GLY A 73 1.86 -13.26 -3.55
CA GLY A 73 0.52 -13.86 -3.61
C GLY A 73 -0.57 -12.80 -3.57
N GLY A 74 -0.47 -11.87 -2.61
CA GLY A 74 -1.38 -10.72 -2.53
C GLY A 74 -1.36 -9.84 -3.79
N LEU A 75 -0.18 -9.57 -4.34
CA LEU A 75 -0.02 -8.86 -5.61
C LEU A 75 -0.70 -9.63 -6.75
N TYR A 76 -0.45 -10.93 -6.87
CA TYR A 76 -1.10 -11.76 -7.90
C TYR A 76 -2.63 -11.70 -7.80
N THR A 77 -3.16 -11.81 -6.58
CA THR A 77 -4.61 -11.72 -6.34
C THR A 77 -5.14 -10.35 -6.77
N ALA A 78 -4.44 -9.26 -6.43
CA ALA A 78 -4.83 -7.92 -6.84
C ALA A 78 -4.84 -7.75 -8.36
N LEU A 79 -3.80 -8.25 -9.06
CA LEU A 79 -3.68 -8.17 -10.51
C LEU A 79 -4.80 -8.93 -11.23
N THR A 80 -5.18 -10.12 -10.71
CA THR A 80 -6.21 -10.97 -11.33
C THR A 80 -7.64 -10.50 -11.04
N ALA A 81 -7.85 -9.81 -9.92
CA ALA A 81 -9.15 -9.29 -9.51
C ALA A 81 -9.46 -7.90 -10.07
N ALA A 82 -8.45 -7.15 -10.48
CA ALA A 82 -8.62 -5.82 -11.05
C ALA A 82 -9.36 -5.87 -12.40
N ARG A 83 -10.16 -4.82 -12.66
CA ARG A 83 -10.96 -4.64 -13.88
C ARG A 83 -10.40 -3.57 -14.81
N THR A 84 -9.30 -2.95 -14.40
CA THR A 84 -8.61 -1.88 -15.15
C THR A 84 -7.23 -2.35 -15.57
N ASP A 85 -6.61 -1.70 -16.55
CA ASP A 85 -5.30 -2.09 -17.10
C ASP A 85 -4.17 -1.95 -16.07
N HIS A 86 -4.37 -1.15 -15.03
CA HIS A 86 -3.43 -0.96 -13.93
C HIS A 86 -4.15 -1.02 -12.59
N VAL A 87 -3.48 -1.51 -11.57
CA VAL A 87 -3.94 -1.53 -10.18
C VAL A 87 -2.91 -0.87 -9.26
N LEU A 88 -3.39 0.03 -8.40
CA LEU A 88 -2.60 0.59 -7.32
C LEU A 88 -2.61 -0.37 -6.14
N VAL A 89 -1.44 -0.81 -5.69
CA VAL A 89 -1.27 -1.77 -4.60
C VAL A 89 -0.71 -1.07 -3.38
N LEU A 90 -1.31 -1.31 -2.22
CA LEU A 90 -0.95 -0.69 -0.95
C LEU A 90 -0.87 -1.72 0.17
N ALA A 91 0.25 -1.79 0.89
CA ALA A 91 0.35 -2.60 2.11
C ALA A 91 -0.47 -1.97 3.25
N CYS A 92 -1.12 -2.80 4.06
CA CYS A 92 -2.03 -2.36 5.14
C CYS A 92 -1.33 -1.76 6.37
N ASP A 93 -0.02 -1.60 6.36
CA ASP A 93 0.78 -1.11 7.49
C ASP A 93 1.39 0.28 7.27
N LEU A 94 0.93 1.02 6.26
CA LEU A 94 1.36 2.36 5.87
C LEU A 94 0.34 3.43 6.31
N PRO A 95 0.44 4.00 7.53
CA PRO A 95 -0.56 4.94 8.07
C PRO A 95 -0.50 6.35 7.48
N PHE A 96 0.60 6.74 6.83
CA PHE A 96 0.86 8.11 6.39
C PHE A 96 0.81 8.32 4.88
N VAL A 97 0.34 7.33 4.11
CA VAL A 97 0.12 7.52 2.68
C VAL A 97 -0.91 8.62 2.42
N THR A 98 -0.68 9.42 1.39
CA THR A 98 -1.53 10.56 1.06
C THR A 98 -2.15 10.40 -0.33
N ALA A 99 -3.36 10.95 -0.52
CA ALA A 99 -4.02 10.97 -1.83
C ALA A 99 -3.15 11.67 -2.89
N ALA A 100 -2.44 12.73 -2.52
CA ALA A 100 -1.54 13.46 -3.42
C ALA A 100 -0.41 12.55 -3.95
N PHE A 101 0.22 11.76 -3.07
CA PHE A 101 1.27 10.83 -3.49
C PHE A 101 0.73 9.68 -4.35
N LEU A 102 -0.36 9.04 -3.90
CA LEU A 102 -0.99 7.94 -4.63
C LEU A 102 -1.50 8.40 -6.01
N GLY A 103 -2.10 9.60 -6.10
CA GLY A 103 -2.52 10.22 -7.36
C GLY A 103 -1.35 10.48 -8.30
N ARG A 104 -0.18 10.88 -7.76
CA ARG A 104 1.04 11.03 -8.56
C ARG A 104 1.51 9.68 -9.14
N LEU A 105 1.48 8.60 -8.35
CA LEU A 105 1.80 7.26 -8.87
C LEU A 105 0.85 6.84 -9.98
N ALA A 106 -0.47 7.05 -9.76
CA ALA A 106 -1.49 6.72 -10.73
C ALA A 106 -1.32 7.50 -12.05
N ALA A 107 -0.98 8.78 -11.99
CA ALA A 107 -0.76 9.64 -13.16
C ALA A 107 0.47 9.25 -14.01
N LEU A 108 1.41 8.49 -13.44
CA LEU A 108 2.60 7.99 -14.13
C LEU A 108 2.38 6.62 -14.80
N ALA A 109 1.24 5.97 -14.53
CA ALA A 109 0.87 4.74 -15.20
C ALA A 109 0.44 5.00 -16.64
N GLY A 110 0.84 4.11 -17.55
CA GLY A 110 0.51 4.22 -18.97
C GLY A 110 0.82 2.92 -19.71
N PRO A 111 0.45 2.81 -21.01
CA PRO A 111 0.53 1.55 -21.76
C PRO A 111 1.97 1.02 -21.92
N ASP A 112 2.95 1.90 -21.83
CA ASP A 112 4.37 1.55 -21.96
C ASP A 112 5.07 1.30 -20.64
N VAL A 113 4.32 1.30 -19.52
CA VAL A 113 4.85 1.13 -18.16
C VAL A 113 4.26 -0.12 -17.53
N ASP A 114 5.11 -1.07 -17.15
CA ASP A 114 4.71 -2.30 -16.46
C ASP A 114 4.47 -2.04 -14.96
N ALA A 115 5.27 -1.14 -14.37
CA ALA A 115 5.14 -0.78 -12.97
C ALA A 115 5.61 0.66 -12.69
N VAL A 116 4.92 1.36 -11.79
CA VAL A 116 5.37 2.63 -11.20
C VAL A 116 5.71 2.36 -9.74
N VAL A 117 7.00 2.38 -9.40
CA VAL A 117 7.47 1.97 -8.08
C VAL A 117 8.34 3.04 -7.43
N PRO A 118 7.98 3.50 -6.22
CA PRO A 118 8.83 4.40 -5.46
C PRO A 118 10.11 3.72 -5.01
N ARG A 119 11.20 4.49 -5.02
CA ARG A 119 12.47 4.11 -4.43
C ARG A 119 12.90 5.19 -3.45
N SER A 120 12.61 4.96 -2.18
CA SER A 120 13.04 5.81 -1.07
C SER A 120 14.53 5.62 -0.77
N ARG A 121 15.04 6.31 0.24
CA ARG A 121 16.40 6.09 0.76
C ARG A 121 16.60 4.67 1.32
N ASP A 122 15.53 4.07 1.82
CA ASP A 122 15.52 2.71 2.40
C ASP A 122 15.35 1.61 1.33
N GLY A 123 15.18 1.98 0.06
CA GLY A 123 15.06 1.04 -1.05
C GLY A 123 13.72 1.11 -1.78
N TRP A 124 13.43 0.07 -2.55
CA TRP A 124 12.18 -0.06 -3.29
C TRP A 124 10.98 -0.24 -2.38
N GLN A 125 9.85 0.39 -2.76
CA GLN A 125 8.57 0.32 -2.06
C GLN A 125 7.51 -0.40 -2.90
N PRO A 126 7.69 -1.71 -3.13
CA PRO A 126 6.87 -2.46 -4.10
C PRO A 126 5.41 -2.65 -3.66
N LEU A 127 5.11 -2.42 -2.38
CA LEU A 127 3.75 -2.51 -1.83
C LEU A 127 3.14 -1.13 -1.55
N CYS A 128 3.64 -0.10 -2.22
CA CYS A 128 3.00 1.20 -2.39
C CYS A 128 3.30 1.63 -3.83
N ALA A 129 2.68 0.97 -4.82
CA ALA A 129 3.09 1.03 -6.22
C ALA A 129 1.91 0.77 -7.16
N VAL A 130 2.06 1.10 -8.44
CA VAL A 130 1.09 0.76 -9.49
C VAL A 130 1.69 -0.32 -10.38
N TYR A 131 0.88 -1.29 -10.77
CA TYR A 131 1.27 -2.40 -11.63
C TYR A 131 0.27 -2.59 -12.78
N ALA A 132 0.78 -2.90 -13.97
CA ALA A 132 -0.05 -3.34 -15.09
C ALA A 132 -0.64 -4.73 -14.79
N THR A 133 -1.94 -4.91 -15.01
CA THR A 133 -2.63 -6.19 -14.77
C THR A 133 -2.16 -7.31 -15.69
N SER A 134 -1.61 -6.95 -16.86
CA SER A 134 -0.95 -7.86 -17.78
C SER A 134 0.25 -8.62 -17.20
N LEU A 135 0.77 -8.19 -16.04
CA LEU A 135 1.85 -8.88 -15.31
C LEU A 135 1.38 -10.16 -14.60
N ALA A 136 0.06 -10.39 -14.43
CA ALA A 136 -0.46 -11.54 -13.69
C ALA A 136 0.14 -12.90 -14.13
N PRO A 137 0.28 -13.23 -15.43
CA PRO A 137 0.90 -14.50 -15.83
C PRO A 137 2.38 -14.62 -15.47
N ILE A 138 3.10 -13.49 -15.45
CA ILE A 138 4.53 -13.46 -15.06
C ILE A 138 4.64 -13.68 -13.56
N VAL A 139 3.83 -12.99 -12.75
CA VAL A 139 3.80 -13.14 -11.30
C VAL A 139 3.45 -14.57 -10.91
N ARG A 140 2.49 -15.20 -11.59
CA ARG A 140 2.13 -16.60 -11.37
C ARG A 140 3.34 -17.53 -11.56
N ARG A 141 4.07 -17.41 -12.68
CA ARG A 141 5.26 -18.24 -12.94
C ARG A 141 6.34 -18.07 -11.86
N ARG A 142 6.53 -16.85 -11.34
CA ARG A 142 7.48 -16.59 -10.26
C ARG A 142 7.05 -17.27 -8.96
N ILE A 143 5.76 -17.26 -8.65
CA ILE A 143 5.23 -17.97 -7.48
C ILE A 143 5.47 -19.48 -7.63
N GLU A 144 5.17 -20.04 -8.80
CA GLU A 144 5.35 -21.46 -9.10
C GLU A 144 6.83 -21.89 -9.02
N SER A 145 7.77 -21.01 -9.37
CA SER A 145 9.23 -21.26 -9.24
C SER A 145 9.78 -20.99 -7.84
N GLY A 146 8.96 -20.47 -6.89
CA GLY A 146 9.41 -20.11 -5.54
C GLY A 146 10.19 -18.79 -5.45
N ASP A 147 10.25 -18.01 -6.53
CA ASP A 147 10.94 -16.71 -6.55
C ASP A 147 9.98 -15.60 -6.10
N LEU A 148 9.84 -15.46 -4.79
CA LEU A 148 8.80 -14.63 -4.15
C LEU A 148 9.24 -13.16 -3.90
N LYS A 149 10.49 -12.79 -4.18
CA LYS A 149 11.00 -11.46 -3.87
C LYS A 149 10.68 -10.46 -4.98
N ILE A 150 9.76 -9.53 -4.71
CA ILE A 150 9.29 -8.55 -5.70
C ILE A 150 10.41 -7.63 -6.16
N THR A 151 11.30 -7.19 -5.25
CA THR A 151 12.35 -6.22 -5.56
C THR A 151 13.38 -6.72 -6.58
N ASP A 152 13.62 -8.03 -6.64
CA ASP A 152 14.61 -8.63 -7.54
C ASP A 152 14.07 -8.72 -8.99
N TRP A 153 12.77 -8.64 -9.12
CA TRP A 153 12.07 -8.68 -10.40
C TRP A 153 11.89 -7.28 -11.05
N LEU A 154 11.76 -6.22 -10.26
CA LEU A 154 11.51 -4.86 -10.77
C LEU A 154 12.48 -4.41 -11.86
N PRO A 155 13.79 -4.72 -11.81
CA PRO A 155 14.73 -4.32 -12.87
C PRO A 155 14.48 -4.99 -14.24
N THR A 156 13.71 -6.08 -14.29
CA THR A 156 13.38 -6.78 -15.54
C THR A 156 12.12 -6.24 -16.22
N LEU A 157 11.42 -5.30 -15.57
CA LEU A 157 10.22 -4.66 -16.05
C LEU A 157 10.50 -3.28 -16.64
N ARG A 158 9.59 -2.78 -17.45
CA ARG A 158 9.55 -1.36 -17.84
C ARG A 158 9.07 -0.55 -16.64
N THR A 159 9.94 -0.43 -15.61
CA THR A 159 9.62 0.22 -14.35
C THR A 159 9.88 1.71 -14.40
N ARG A 160 8.82 2.52 -14.22
CA ARG A 160 8.95 3.94 -13.91
C ARG A 160 9.31 4.07 -12.42
N LYS A 161 10.57 4.33 -12.15
CA LYS A 161 11.06 4.61 -10.79
C LYS A 161 10.64 6.03 -10.37
N VAL A 162 9.99 6.18 -9.21
CA VAL A 162 9.78 7.46 -8.53
C VAL A 162 10.89 7.62 -7.48
N GLY A 163 11.82 8.51 -7.77
CA GLY A 163 13.05 8.67 -6.97
C GLY A 163 12.83 9.46 -5.67
N ALA A 164 13.85 9.43 -4.81
CA ALA A 164 13.80 10.11 -3.50
C ALA A 164 13.55 11.63 -3.61
N GLU A 165 14.06 12.28 -4.64
CA GLU A 165 13.84 13.71 -4.89
C GLU A 165 12.38 14.00 -5.25
N GLU A 166 11.78 13.16 -6.10
CA GLU A 166 10.36 13.27 -6.47
C GLU A 166 9.43 13.00 -5.27
N ILE A 167 9.83 12.06 -4.40
CA ILE A 167 9.11 11.74 -3.17
C ILE A 167 9.16 12.93 -2.22
N ALA A 168 10.33 13.55 -2.02
CA ALA A 168 10.53 14.67 -1.10
C ALA A 168 9.66 15.90 -1.44
N LEU A 169 9.23 16.06 -2.69
CA LEU A 169 8.33 17.15 -3.09
C LEU A 169 6.94 17.06 -2.44
N VAL A 170 6.51 15.84 -2.07
CA VAL A 170 5.18 15.58 -1.49
C VAL A 170 5.26 14.95 -0.10
N ASP A 171 6.46 14.62 0.35
CA ASP A 171 6.75 14.00 1.65
C ASP A 171 8.05 14.58 2.24
N PRO A 172 8.07 15.87 2.56
CA PRO A 172 9.26 16.52 3.12
C PRO A 172 9.68 15.92 4.47
N ASP A 173 8.73 15.36 5.21
CA ASP A 173 8.96 14.75 6.52
C ASP A 173 9.40 13.27 6.45
N GLY A 174 9.34 12.64 5.26
CA GLY A 174 9.77 11.26 5.03
C GLY A 174 8.88 10.21 5.70
N LEU A 175 7.58 10.47 5.81
CA LEU A 175 6.64 9.62 6.55
C LEU A 175 5.84 8.63 5.68
N LEU A 176 5.75 8.84 4.38
CA LEU A 176 4.93 8.03 3.47
C LEU A 176 5.15 6.52 3.62
N PHE A 177 6.39 6.11 3.81
CA PHE A 177 6.77 4.69 3.90
C PHE A 177 7.07 4.24 5.32
N PHE A 178 6.59 4.98 6.30
CA PHE A 178 6.66 4.55 7.69
C PHE A 178 5.75 3.34 7.91
N ASN A 179 6.33 2.18 8.24
CA ASN A 179 5.60 0.94 8.48
C ASN A 179 5.31 0.74 9.97
N VAL A 180 4.09 0.34 10.31
CA VAL A 180 3.72 -0.10 11.66
C VAL A 180 3.86 -1.61 11.76
N ASN A 181 4.99 -2.09 12.29
CA ASN A 181 5.32 -3.51 12.43
C ASN A 181 5.39 -3.99 13.88
N SER A 182 5.38 -3.07 14.85
CA SER A 182 5.47 -3.32 16.28
C SER A 182 4.65 -2.31 17.09
N LEU A 183 4.40 -2.59 18.38
CA LEU A 183 3.78 -1.62 19.30
C LEU A 183 4.63 -0.34 19.42
N ALA A 184 5.95 -0.46 19.38
CA ALA A 184 6.84 0.69 19.40
C ALA A 184 6.67 1.58 18.16
N ASP A 185 6.43 0.98 16.97
CA ASP A 185 6.12 1.74 15.74
C ASP A 185 4.77 2.44 15.88
N LEU A 186 3.76 1.75 16.46
CA LEU A 186 2.45 2.34 16.70
C LEU A 186 2.53 3.54 17.63
N ASP A 187 3.26 3.43 18.74
CA ASP A 187 3.49 4.54 19.66
C ASP A 187 4.23 5.70 18.97
N ARG A 188 5.20 5.38 18.11
CA ARG A 188 5.91 6.38 17.32
C ARG A 188 4.98 7.08 16.33
N ALA A 189 4.13 6.31 15.61
CA ALA A 189 3.14 6.86 14.70
C ALA A 189 2.18 7.82 15.42
N ASN A 190 1.69 7.44 16.61
CA ASN A 190 0.80 8.28 17.42
C ASN A 190 1.47 9.59 17.86
N ARG A 191 2.74 9.55 18.28
CA ARG A 191 3.51 10.77 18.60
C ARG A 191 3.70 11.67 17.39
N LEU A 192 3.91 11.12 16.20
CA LEU A 192 4.04 11.89 14.96
C LEU A 192 2.72 12.61 14.63
N VAL A 193 1.59 11.92 14.69
CA VAL A 193 0.28 12.55 14.46
C VAL A 193 0.00 13.67 15.47
N ALA A 194 0.31 13.48 16.75
CA ALA A 194 0.11 14.50 17.77
C ALA A 194 0.92 15.77 17.46
N ARG A 195 2.18 15.65 17.01
CA ARG A 195 3.04 16.77 16.59
C ARG A 195 2.48 17.49 15.37
N MET A 196 2.03 16.75 14.34
CA MET A 196 1.44 17.34 13.13
C MET A 196 0.18 18.14 13.45
N SER A 197 -0.66 17.64 14.38
CA SER A 197 -1.89 18.31 14.82
C SER A 197 -1.59 19.58 15.65
N GLY A 198 -0.58 19.56 16.52
CA GLY A 198 -0.16 20.71 17.32
C GLY A 198 0.39 21.85 16.47
N THR A 199 1.22 21.51 15.47
CA THR A 199 1.79 22.50 14.53
C THR A 199 0.73 23.15 13.64
N ALA A 200 -0.34 22.41 13.31
CA ALA A 200 -1.46 22.93 12.51
C ALA A 200 -2.38 23.88 13.31
N ALA A 201 -2.47 23.69 14.64
CA ALA A 201 -3.23 24.57 15.53
C ALA A 201 -2.50 25.92 15.75
N ASP A 202 -1.18 25.87 15.89
CA ASP A 202 -0.34 27.06 16.12
C ASP A 202 -0.29 28.01 14.89
N ARG A 203 -0.36 27.44 13.69
CA ARG A 203 -0.40 28.24 12.44
C ARG A 203 -1.75 28.92 12.14
N ARG A 204 -2.81 28.66 12.93
CA ARG A 204 -4.16 29.24 12.75
C ARG A 204 -4.48 30.34 13.75
N ASN A 205 -3.56 30.69 14.63
CA ASN A 205 -3.73 31.81 15.56
C ASN A 205 -2.69 32.88 15.20
N PRO A 206 -3.07 33.89 14.37
CA PRO A 206 -2.22 35.06 14.03
C PRO A 206 -2.12 36.04 15.22
#